data_376a3c932780411605b5d50c3ed99d2c
#
_entry.id   376a3c932780411605b5d50c3ed99d2c
#
_cell.length_a   1.000
_cell.length_b   1.000
_cell.length_c   1.000
_cell.angle_alpha   90.00
_cell.angle_beta   90.00
_cell.angle_gamma   90.00
#
_symmetry.space_group_name_H-M   'P 1'
#
loop_
_entity.id
_entity.type
_entity.pdbx_description
1 polymer ?
#
loop_
_entity_poly.entity_id
_entity_poly.type
_entity_poly.pdbx_seq_one_letter_code
_entity_poly.pdbx_strand_id
1 'polypeptide(L)'
;GGETQKLIVGFDAEFPPFGFIAADGTYDGFDLAMAKELCARLGWEYEAVAIDWNSKDAELSSGTINCIWNGFTYTGRENDYTFSNPYVDNSIVMVVKADSGITSLADLAGKSVMAQAASSAVDAINENEDFKASLKEVVELGDYNMGFMDLAQGTVDAVAADLGVAQYQIANNDGDYVILDEPLSTEQYAIGFLKGNTELRDAVNAELLKMAEDGTMLGIAQKYVDQGLVLDSLCLINK
;
A
#
# COMPACT_ATOMS: atom_id res chain seq x y z
N GLY A 1 37.93 5.63 3.21
CA GLY A 1 36.76 4.84 2.90
C GLY A 1 35.51 5.71 3.03
N GLY A 2 34.81 5.97 1.94
CA GLY A 2 33.52 6.64 2.01
C GLY A 2 32.52 5.72 2.72
N GLU A 3 31.64 6.28 3.53
CA GLU A 3 30.52 5.54 4.11
C GLU A 3 29.66 4.95 2.98
N THR A 4 29.33 3.67 3.09
CA THR A 4 28.43 3.02 2.15
C THR A 4 27.04 3.65 2.30
N GLN A 5 26.42 4.04 1.19
CA GLN A 5 25.06 4.55 1.22
C GLN A 5 24.11 3.49 1.78
N LYS A 6 23.19 3.90 2.63
CA LYS A 6 22.19 3.04 3.23
C LYS A 6 20.79 3.47 2.79
N LEU A 7 19.96 2.52 2.37
CA LEU A 7 18.54 2.74 2.15
C LEU A 7 17.76 2.15 3.32
N ILE A 8 17.09 3.01 4.07
CA ILE A 8 16.30 2.63 5.25
C ILE A 8 14.83 2.78 4.87
N VAL A 9 14.19 1.66 4.57
CA VAL A 9 12.81 1.60 4.08
C VAL A 9 11.84 1.55 5.24
N GLY A 10 11.01 2.58 5.38
CA GLY A 10 9.87 2.56 6.29
C GLY A 10 8.66 1.89 5.65
N PHE A 11 8.03 0.99 6.37
CA PHE A 11 6.86 0.25 5.88
C PHE A 11 5.91 -0.16 7.02
N ASP A 12 4.64 -0.37 6.68
CA ASP A 12 3.65 -1.01 7.53
C ASP A 12 3.79 -2.53 7.38
N ALA A 13 4.09 -3.22 8.48
CA ALA A 13 4.30 -4.67 8.49
C ALA A 13 3.01 -5.49 8.34
N GLU A 14 1.87 -4.83 8.27
CA GLU A 14 0.54 -5.44 8.09
C GLU A 14 -0.15 -4.97 6.80
N PHE A 15 0.66 -4.77 5.76
CA PHE A 15 0.23 -4.30 4.44
C PHE A 15 0.64 -5.26 3.30
N PRO A 16 0.26 -6.56 3.37
CA PRO A 16 0.52 -7.50 2.29
C PRO A 16 -0.29 -7.14 1.03
N PRO A 17 0.21 -7.38 -0.17
CA PRO A 17 1.45 -8.08 -0.52
C PRO A 17 2.70 -7.17 -0.60
N PHE A 18 2.60 -5.90 -0.22
CA PHE A 18 3.68 -4.92 -0.38
C PHE A 18 4.72 -4.97 0.73
N GLY A 19 4.29 -5.08 1.99
CA GLY A 19 5.15 -5.26 3.16
C GLY A 19 4.42 -5.99 4.26
N PHE A 20 5.03 -7.03 4.83
CA PHE A 20 4.42 -7.85 5.87
C PHE A 20 5.48 -8.68 6.63
N ILE A 21 5.04 -9.31 7.70
CA ILE A 21 5.84 -10.27 8.44
C ILE A 21 5.53 -11.67 7.91
N ALA A 22 6.53 -12.34 7.36
CA ALA A 22 6.41 -13.71 6.90
C ALA A 22 6.27 -14.71 8.07
N ALA A 23 5.87 -15.95 7.76
CA ALA A 23 5.65 -16.98 8.75
C ALA A 23 6.89 -17.32 9.60
N ASP A 24 8.09 -17.09 9.07
CA ASP A 24 9.37 -17.27 9.79
C ASP A 24 9.78 -16.04 10.63
N GLY A 25 8.94 -14.99 10.67
CA GLY A 25 9.17 -13.76 11.40
C GLY A 25 10.03 -12.73 10.67
N THR A 26 10.48 -13.00 9.45
CA THR A 26 11.22 -12.03 8.64
C THR A 26 10.27 -11.06 7.93
N TYR A 27 10.80 -9.89 7.57
CA TYR A 27 10.08 -8.92 6.75
C TYR A 27 10.13 -9.32 5.28
N ASP A 28 8.98 -9.32 4.62
CA ASP A 28 8.84 -9.70 3.22
C ASP A 28 7.79 -8.80 2.54
N GLY A 29 7.64 -8.94 1.24
CA GLY A 29 6.71 -8.21 0.40
C GLY A 29 7.34 -7.73 -0.88
N PHE A 30 6.47 -7.40 -1.85
CA PHE A 30 6.92 -6.95 -3.17
C PHE A 30 7.83 -5.72 -3.10
N ASP A 31 7.43 -4.71 -2.34
CA ASP A 31 8.19 -3.47 -2.23
C ASP A 31 9.53 -3.68 -1.52
N LEU A 32 9.54 -4.49 -0.46
CA LEU A 32 10.77 -4.81 0.27
C LEU A 32 11.73 -5.65 -0.57
N ALA A 33 11.23 -6.60 -1.36
CA ALA A 33 12.03 -7.39 -2.28
C ALA A 33 12.64 -6.51 -3.38
N MET A 34 11.88 -5.55 -3.91
CA MET A 34 12.38 -4.56 -4.87
C MET A 34 13.49 -3.69 -4.26
N ALA A 35 13.30 -3.19 -3.04
CA ALA A 35 14.29 -2.37 -2.34
C ALA A 35 15.58 -3.14 -2.06
N LYS A 36 15.47 -4.39 -1.65
CA LYS A 36 16.62 -5.26 -1.39
C LYS A 36 17.43 -5.52 -2.66
N GLU A 37 16.79 -5.83 -3.77
CA GLU A 37 17.45 -6.01 -5.06
C GLU A 37 18.11 -4.73 -5.55
N LEU A 38 17.42 -3.60 -5.41
CA LEU A 38 17.96 -2.29 -5.76
C LEU A 38 19.26 -2.00 -4.99
N CYS A 39 19.26 -2.21 -3.69
CA CYS A 39 20.45 -2.00 -2.85
C CYS A 39 21.60 -2.94 -3.25
N ALA A 40 21.31 -4.21 -3.57
CA ALA A 40 22.31 -5.16 -4.02
C ALA A 40 22.98 -4.69 -5.33
N ARG A 41 22.22 -4.15 -6.28
CA ARG A 41 22.72 -3.60 -7.52
C ARG A 41 23.61 -2.38 -7.36
N LEU A 42 23.22 -1.50 -6.43
CA LEU A 42 23.95 -0.25 -6.16
C LEU A 42 25.12 -0.41 -5.18
N GLY A 43 25.27 -1.60 -4.56
CA GLY A 43 26.26 -1.82 -3.50
C GLY A 43 25.94 -1.04 -2.22
N TRP A 44 24.67 -0.79 -1.97
CA TRP A 44 24.18 -0.09 -0.79
C TRP A 44 23.80 -1.07 0.32
N GLU A 45 23.81 -0.57 1.55
CA GLU A 45 23.19 -1.29 2.66
C GLU A 45 21.67 -1.16 2.60
N TYR A 46 20.97 -2.27 2.85
CA TYR A 46 19.52 -2.33 2.94
C TYR A 46 19.09 -2.54 4.39
N GLU A 47 18.12 -1.74 4.83
CA GLU A 47 17.42 -1.93 6.10
C GLU A 47 15.93 -1.67 5.91
N ALA A 48 15.10 -2.54 6.48
CA ALA A 48 13.66 -2.34 6.57
C ALA A 48 13.26 -2.06 8.01
N VAL A 49 12.47 -1.02 8.23
CA VAL A 49 11.99 -0.60 9.55
C VAL A 49 10.46 -0.62 9.52
N ALA A 50 9.86 -1.50 10.32
CA ALA A 50 8.42 -1.50 10.52
C ALA A 50 8.02 -0.26 11.34
N ILE A 51 7.09 0.52 10.83
CA ILE A 51 6.62 1.76 11.45
C ILE A 51 5.10 1.71 11.67
N ASP A 52 4.63 2.47 12.65
CA ASP A 52 3.22 2.88 12.69
C ASP A 52 2.96 3.83 11.52
N TRP A 53 1.91 3.54 10.73
CA TRP A 53 1.64 4.34 9.53
C TRP A 53 1.36 5.82 9.82
N ASN A 54 0.76 6.12 10.97
CA ASN A 54 0.57 7.50 11.43
C ASN A 54 1.89 8.24 11.67
N SER A 55 2.97 7.51 11.96
CA SER A 55 4.28 8.07 12.29
C SER A 55 5.18 8.29 11.08
N LYS A 56 4.77 7.91 9.87
CA LYS A 56 5.61 7.92 8.67
C LYS A 56 6.31 9.25 8.41
N ASP A 57 5.61 10.36 8.60
CA ASP A 57 6.18 11.69 8.35
C ASP A 57 7.23 12.06 9.40
N ALA A 58 6.98 11.74 10.67
CA ALA A 58 7.93 11.96 11.75
C ALA A 58 9.19 11.10 11.59
N GLU A 59 9.02 9.84 11.24
CA GLU A 59 10.13 8.90 11.00
C GLU A 59 10.99 9.33 9.80
N LEU A 60 10.36 9.82 8.73
CA LEU A 60 11.06 10.35 7.56
C LEU A 60 11.79 11.65 7.88
N SER A 61 11.14 12.57 8.60
CA SER A 61 11.71 13.88 8.98
C SER A 61 12.89 13.75 9.96
N SER A 62 12.82 12.79 10.88
CA SER A 62 13.90 12.51 11.85
C SER A 62 15.10 11.78 11.25
N GLY A 63 14.95 11.17 10.09
CA GLY A 63 15.97 10.33 9.47
C GLY A 63 16.04 8.90 10.00
N THR A 64 15.08 8.47 10.83
CA THR A 64 14.95 7.07 11.26
C THR A 64 14.75 6.16 10.04
N ILE A 65 13.99 6.64 9.06
CA ILE A 65 13.88 6.08 7.70
C ILE A 65 14.30 7.16 6.70
N ASN A 66 14.73 6.77 5.50
CA ASN A 66 15.04 7.73 4.44
C ASN A 66 14.21 7.53 3.17
N CYS A 67 13.35 6.54 3.14
CA CYS A 67 12.28 6.42 2.17
C CYS A 67 11.07 5.68 2.75
N ILE A 68 9.92 5.91 2.12
CA ILE A 68 8.68 5.14 2.34
C ILE A 68 8.45 4.34 1.07
N TRP A 69 8.54 3.03 1.16
CA TRP A 69 8.32 2.13 0.05
C TRP A 69 7.39 1.00 0.50
N ASN A 70 6.09 1.25 0.39
CA ASN A 70 5.07 0.38 0.99
C ASN A 70 3.68 0.58 0.38
N GLY A 71 3.56 0.45 -0.96
CA GLY A 71 2.32 0.83 -1.59
C GLY A 71 1.93 2.26 -1.23
N PHE A 72 2.88 3.18 -1.35
CA PHE A 72 2.71 4.55 -0.87
C PHE A 72 2.11 5.42 -1.95
N THR A 73 0.93 5.97 -1.66
CA THR A 73 0.15 6.73 -2.63
C THR A 73 0.84 8.03 -3.02
N TYR A 74 1.09 8.16 -4.32
CA TYR A 74 1.61 9.35 -4.98
C TYR A 74 0.51 10.39 -5.21
N THR A 75 -0.63 9.95 -5.71
CA THR A 75 -1.76 10.79 -6.11
C THR A 75 -2.29 11.62 -4.92
N GLY A 76 -2.34 12.93 -5.09
CA GLY A 76 -2.77 13.87 -4.05
C GLY A 76 -1.69 14.27 -3.05
N ARG A 77 -0.50 13.68 -3.11
CA ARG A 77 0.62 13.95 -2.18
C ARG A 77 1.87 14.51 -2.87
N GLU A 78 1.76 14.90 -4.14
CA GLU A 78 2.88 15.30 -5.00
C GLU A 78 3.67 16.49 -4.42
N ASN A 79 3.01 17.32 -3.65
CA ASN A 79 3.61 18.50 -3.03
C ASN A 79 4.22 18.25 -1.64
N ASP A 80 3.91 17.12 -1.00
CA ASP A 80 4.30 16.84 0.39
C ASP A 80 5.62 16.09 0.48
N TYR A 81 5.97 15.34 -0.56
CA TYR A 81 7.16 14.50 -0.62
C TYR A 81 7.93 14.75 -1.92
N THR A 82 9.14 14.20 -1.97
CA THR A 82 9.86 13.98 -3.21
C THR A 82 9.65 12.53 -3.62
N PHE A 83 9.08 12.28 -4.80
CA PHE A 83 8.68 10.94 -5.24
C PHE A 83 9.54 10.42 -6.40
N SER A 84 9.65 9.09 -6.47
CA SER A 84 10.05 8.37 -7.69
C SER A 84 8.96 8.48 -8.77
N ASN A 85 9.23 7.92 -9.95
CA ASN A 85 8.16 7.62 -10.90
C ASN A 85 7.16 6.66 -10.24
N PRO A 86 5.85 6.80 -10.52
CA PRO A 86 4.86 5.81 -10.14
C PRO A 86 5.17 4.45 -10.76
N TYR A 87 4.95 3.37 -10.02
CA TYR A 87 5.25 1.99 -10.46
C TYR A 87 4.07 1.03 -10.37
N VAL A 88 3.01 1.39 -9.63
CA VAL A 88 1.77 0.60 -9.50
C VAL A 88 0.56 1.51 -9.68
N ASP A 89 -0.39 1.07 -10.51
CA ASP A 89 -1.74 1.60 -10.54
C ASP A 89 -2.55 0.90 -9.45
N ASN A 90 -3.20 1.66 -8.59
CA ASN A 90 -3.99 1.16 -7.47
C ASN A 90 -5.43 1.65 -7.53
N SER A 91 -6.31 0.91 -6.90
CA SER A 91 -7.70 1.30 -6.64
C SER A 91 -8.01 1.13 -5.17
N ILE A 92 -8.75 2.07 -4.60
CA ILE A 92 -9.39 1.89 -3.31
C ILE A 92 -10.74 1.24 -3.56
N VAL A 93 -10.91 0.05 -3.02
CA VAL A 93 -12.08 -0.80 -3.22
C VAL A 93 -12.82 -1.03 -1.91
N MET A 94 -14.08 -1.44 -2.01
CA MET A 94 -14.90 -1.84 -0.88
C MET A 94 -15.02 -3.34 -0.84
N VAL A 95 -14.67 -3.94 0.30
CA VAL A 95 -14.84 -5.37 0.58
C VAL A 95 -16.00 -5.54 1.53
N VAL A 96 -16.91 -6.44 1.18
CA VAL A 96 -18.08 -6.79 1.99
C VAL A 96 -18.20 -8.31 2.11
N LYS A 97 -18.98 -8.79 3.07
CA LYS A 97 -19.33 -10.21 3.12
C LYS A 97 -20.23 -10.57 1.93
N ALA A 98 -20.02 -11.73 1.34
CA ALA A 98 -20.79 -12.20 0.18
C ALA A 98 -22.28 -12.31 0.47
N ASP A 99 -22.67 -12.64 1.69
CA ASP A 99 -24.05 -12.78 2.17
C ASP A 99 -24.68 -11.48 2.69
N SER A 100 -23.97 -10.35 2.61
CA SER A 100 -24.44 -9.06 3.14
C SER A 100 -25.60 -8.44 2.36
N GLY A 101 -25.79 -8.84 1.10
CA GLY A 101 -26.73 -8.20 0.18
C GLY A 101 -26.25 -6.85 -0.38
N ILE A 102 -25.04 -6.40 -0.03
CA ILE A 102 -24.42 -5.17 -0.53
C ILE A 102 -23.76 -5.48 -1.86
N THR A 103 -24.18 -4.76 -2.92
CA THR A 103 -23.66 -4.96 -4.30
C THR A 103 -23.13 -3.70 -4.94
N SER A 104 -23.35 -2.53 -4.33
CA SER A 104 -22.92 -1.23 -4.84
C SER A 104 -22.49 -0.30 -3.69
N LEU A 105 -21.78 0.79 -4.01
CA LEU A 105 -21.46 1.82 -3.04
C LEU A 105 -22.70 2.45 -2.41
N ALA A 106 -23.78 2.59 -3.18
CA ALA A 106 -25.05 3.15 -2.69
C ALA A 106 -25.69 2.29 -1.59
N ASP A 107 -25.48 0.97 -1.61
CA ASP A 107 -25.99 0.05 -0.59
C ASP A 107 -25.30 0.22 0.76
N LEU A 108 -24.19 0.95 0.82
CA LEU A 108 -23.48 1.27 2.05
C LEU A 108 -24.11 2.41 2.86
N ALA A 109 -25.15 3.05 2.34
CA ALA A 109 -25.88 4.08 3.09
C ALA A 109 -26.37 3.54 4.44
N GLY A 110 -26.08 4.27 5.51
CA GLY A 110 -26.39 3.86 6.90
C GLY A 110 -25.53 2.74 7.46
N LYS A 111 -24.46 2.36 6.78
CA LYS A 111 -23.54 1.29 7.15
C LYS A 111 -22.24 1.85 7.72
N SER A 112 -21.53 1.01 8.49
CA SER A 112 -20.20 1.32 9.04
C SER A 112 -19.11 0.81 8.10
N VAL A 113 -18.19 1.69 7.73
CA VAL A 113 -17.05 1.38 6.86
C VAL A 113 -15.75 1.58 7.64
N MET A 114 -14.87 0.57 7.60
CA MET A 114 -13.52 0.67 8.16
C MET A 114 -12.54 1.13 7.09
N ALA A 115 -11.60 1.98 7.47
CA ALA A 115 -10.40 2.29 6.71
C ALA A 115 -9.19 2.41 7.65
N GLN A 116 -7.98 2.16 7.14
CA GLN A 116 -6.77 2.36 7.93
C GLN A 116 -6.58 3.86 8.20
N ALA A 117 -6.25 4.21 9.44
CA ALA A 117 -5.97 5.58 9.84
C ALA A 117 -4.81 6.18 9.00
N ALA A 118 -4.94 7.44 8.62
CA ALA A 118 -3.99 8.18 7.79
C ALA A 118 -3.67 7.55 6.43
N SER A 119 -4.55 6.69 5.91
CA SER A 119 -4.42 6.06 4.60
C SER A 119 -5.11 6.86 3.49
N SER A 120 -4.75 6.55 2.24
CA SER A 120 -5.46 7.09 1.08
C SER A 120 -6.92 6.65 0.99
N ALA A 121 -7.30 5.54 1.64
CA ALA A 121 -8.69 5.13 1.74
C ALA A 121 -9.53 6.15 2.54
N VAL A 122 -8.98 6.67 3.64
CA VAL A 122 -9.62 7.75 4.41
C VAL A 122 -9.73 9.01 3.55
N ASP A 123 -8.67 9.37 2.83
CA ASP A 123 -8.68 10.54 1.94
C ASP A 123 -9.76 10.39 0.86
N ALA A 124 -9.85 9.23 0.21
CA ALA A 124 -10.84 8.94 -0.82
C ALA A 124 -12.28 9.03 -0.28
N ILE A 125 -12.53 8.55 0.94
CA ILE A 125 -13.84 8.70 1.59
C ILE A 125 -14.14 10.18 1.87
N ASN A 126 -13.16 10.92 2.39
CA ASN A 126 -13.32 12.35 2.71
C ASN A 126 -13.57 13.22 1.47
N GLU A 127 -12.94 12.89 0.35
CA GLU A 127 -13.12 13.61 -0.92
C GLU A 127 -14.49 13.34 -1.57
N ASN A 128 -15.10 12.21 -1.25
CA ASN A 128 -16.47 11.89 -1.68
C ASN A 128 -17.48 12.25 -0.59
N GLU A 129 -17.77 13.55 -0.47
CA GLU A 129 -18.59 14.09 0.61
C GLU A 129 -19.99 13.47 0.69
N ASP A 130 -20.65 13.24 -0.43
CA ASP A 130 -21.99 12.65 -0.48
C ASP A 130 -21.95 11.19 -0.01
N PHE A 131 -20.96 10.42 -0.44
CA PHE A 131 -20.77 9.05 0.02
C PHE A 131 -20.50 9.02 1.52
N LYS A 132 -19.56 9.83 2.00
CA LYS A 132 -19.24 9.93 3.43
C LYS A 132 -20.46 10.30 4.27
N ALA A 133 -21.24 11.28 3.84
CA ALA A 133 -22.43 11.73 4.54
C ALA A 133 -23.54 10.66 4.59
N SER A 134 -23.57 9.74 3.62
CA SER A 134 -24.52 8.63 3.58
C SER A 134 -24.23 7.53 4.60
N LEU A 135 -22.97 7.40 5.03
CA LEU A 135 -22.51 6.35 5.95
C LEU A 135 -23.02 6.60 7.38
N LYS A 136 -23.19 5.52 8.14
CA LYS A 136 -23.40 5.61 9.57
C LYS A 136 -22.16 6.17 10.26
N GLU A 137 -20.99 5.62 9.93
CA GLU A 137 -19.70 6.03 10.48
C GLU A 137 -18.55 5.50 9.62
N VAL A 138 -17.40 6.16 9.73
CA VAL A 138 -16.10 5.65 9.25
C VAL A 138 -15.30 5.26 10.49
N VAL A 139 -14.89 3.99 10.57
CA VAL A 139 -14.10 3.45 11.68
C VAL A 139 -12.65 3.41 11.23
N GLU A 140 -11.81 4.24 11.84
CA GLU A 140 -10.39 4.27 11.54
C GLU A 140 -9.62 3.38 12.53
N LEU A 141 -8.91 2.37 12.01
CA LEU A 141 -8.08 1.45 12.77
C LEU A 141 -6.61 1.56 12.32
N GLY A 142 -5.70 1.07 13.14
CA GLY A 142 -4.26 1.16 12.87
C GLY A 142 -3.80 0.32 11.67
N ASP A 143 -4.48 -0.79 11.42
CA ASP A 143 -4.11 -1.73 10.35
C ASP A 143 -5.32 -2.48 9.77
N TYR A 144 -5.10 -3.11 8.61
CA TYR A 144 -6.15 -3.85 7.92
C TYR A 144 -6.43 -5.24 8.50
N ASN A 145 -5.51 -5.86 9.22
CA ASN A 145 -5.81 -7.14 9.88
C ASN A 145 -6.93 -6.95 10.92
N MET A 146 -6.86 -5.87 11.71
CA MET A 146 -7.94 -5.50 12.64
C MET A 146 -9.25 -5.23 11.90
N GLY A 147 -9.18 -4.50 10.78
CA GLY A 147 -10.37 -4.18 9.97
C GLY A 147 -11.07 -5.40 9.40
N PHE A 148 -10.34 -6.37 8.90
CA PHE A 148 -10.91 -7.62 8.37
C PHE A 148 -11.42 -8.54 9.49
N MET A 149 -10.82 -8.50 10.68
CA MET A 149 -11.39 -9.16 11.85
C MET A 149 -12.76 -8.55 12.23
N ASP A 150 -12.86 -7.25 12.23
CA ASP A 150 -14.12 -6.54 12.50
C ASP A 150 -15.19 -6.82 11.44
N LEU A 151 -14.81 -6.92 10.18
CA LEU A 151 -15.70 -7.31 9.09
C LEU A 151 -16.21 -8.75 9.30
N ALA A 152 -15.33 -9.68 9.65
CA ALA A 152 -15.69 -11.06 9.92
C ALA A 152 -16.69 -11.18 11.08
N GLN A 153 -16.51 -10.39 12.14
CA GLN A 153 -17.38 -10.36 13.31
C GLN A 153 -18.67 -9.56 13.10
N GLY A 154 -18.77 -8.79 12.00
CA GLY A 154 -19.92 -7.94 11.74
C GLY A 154 -19.93 -6.62 12.52
N THR A 155 -18.81 -6.22 13.13
CA THR A 155 -18.66 -4.93 13.80
C THR A 155 -18.65 -3.78 12.81
N VAL A 156 -18.09 -4.03 11.61
CA VAL A 156 -18.22 -3.15 10.44
C VAL A 156 -18.89 -3.89 9.29
N ASP A 157 -19.49 -3.16 8.37
CA ASP A 157 -20.22 -3.71 7.23
C ASP A 157 -19.34 -3.81 5.98
N ALA A 158 -18.31 -3.00 5.90
CA ALA A 158 -17.37 -2.97 4.79
C ALA A 158 -15.98 -2.51 5.22
N VAL A 159 -14.98 -2.90 4.44
CA VAL A 159 -13.60 -2.39 4.56
C VAL A 159 -13.23 -1.70 3.25
N ALA A 160 -12.80 -0.43 3.36
CA ALA A 160 -12.20 0.32 2.27
C ALA A 160 -10.68 0.07 2.27
N ALA A 161 -10.18 -0.56 1.23
CA ALA A 161 -8.77 -0.97 1.16
C ALA A 161 -8.22 -0.87 -0.25
N ASP A 162 -6.90 -0.85 -0.31
CA ASP A 162 -6.14 -1.01 -1.55
C ASP A 162 -6.44 -2.38 -2.17
N LEU A 163 -6.52 -2.44 -3.49
CA LEU A 163 -6.93 -3.66 -4.21
C LEU A 163 -6.05 -4.86 -3.86
N GLY A 164 -4.72 -4.70 -3.82
CA GLY A 164 -3.81 -5.80 -3.48
C GLY A 164 -4.00 -6.30 -2.05
N VAL A 165 -4.20 -5.39 -1.11
CA VAL A 165 -4.49 -5.73 0.30
C VAL A 165 -5.82 -6.46 0.40
N ALA A 166 -6.86 -5.98 -0.29
CA ALA A 166 -8.17 -6.62 -0.32
C ALA A 166 -8.08 -8.05 -0.87
N GLN A 167 -7.37 -8.25 -1.96
CA GLN A 167 -7.19 -9.57 -2.58
C GLN A 167 -6.42 -10.53 -1.66
N TYR A 168 -5.35 -10.05 -1.02
CA TYR A 168 -4.62 -10.85 -0.03
C TYR A 168 -5.54 -11.32 1.11
N GLN A 169 -6.29 -10.40 1.69
CA GLN A 169 -7.17 -10.70 2.83
C GLN A 169 -8.26 -11.70 2.44
N ILE A 170 -8.84 -11.56 1.25
CA ILE A 170 -9.85 -12.50 0.73
C ILE A 170 -9.25 -13.90 0.55
N ALA A 171 -8.03 -13.99 0.04
CA ALA A 171 -7.36 -15.27 -0.20
C ALA A 171 -6.94 -15.99 1.10
N ASN A 172 -6.72 -15.24 2.19
CA ASN A 172 -6.14 -15.76 3.43
C ASN A 172 -7.10 -15.79 4.63
N ASN A 173 -8.34 -15.36 4.47
CA ASN A 173 -9.35 -15.42 5.52
C ASN A 173 -10.44 -16.44 5.19
N ASP A 174 -10.89 -17.17 6.22
CA ASP A 174 -11.94 -18.19 6.13
C ASP A 174 -13.33 -17.55 6.02
N GLY A 175 -13.56 -16.71 5.04
CA GLY A 175 -14.83 -16.05 4.86
C GLY A 175 -15.14 -15.83 3.38
N ASP A 176 -16.43 -15.78 3.07
CA ASP A 176 -16.87 -15.40 1.74
C ASP A 176 -16.96 -13.88 1.66
N TYR A 177 -15.99 -13.28 1.02
CA TYR A 177 -15.92 -11.84 0.80
C TYR A 177 -15.98 -11.52 -0.69
N VAL A 178 -16.53 -10.38 -1.01
CA VAL A 178 -16.55 -9.84 -2.38
C VAL A 178 -16.03 -8.41 -2.40
N ILE A 179 -15.35 -8.08 -3.48
CA ILE A 179 -14.97 -6.71 -3.81
C ILE A 179 -16.08 -6.13 -4.67
N LEU A 180 -16.60 -4.96 -4.30
CA LEU A 180 -17.60 -4.26 -5.12
C LEU A 180 -16.97 -3.82 -6.44
N ASP A 181 -17.72 -3.94 -7.54
CA ASP A 181 -17.21 -3.65 -8.89
C ASP A 181 -16.78 -2.18 -9.08
N GLU A 182 -17.49 -1.26 -8.42
CA GLU A 182 -17.17 0.16 -8.47
C GLU A 182 -16.11 0.51 -7.43
N PRO A 183 -14.89 0.94 -7.85
CA PRO A 183 -13.91 1.42 -6.90
C PRO A 183 -14.33 2.78 -6.33
N LEU A 184 -13.89 3.07 -5.11
CA LEU A 184 -14.10 4.38 -4.50
C LEU A 184 -13.21 5.44 -5.17
N SER A 185 -11.97 5.06 -5.49
CA SER A 185 -11.00 5.91 -6.20
C SER A 185 -9.96 5.07 -6.93
N THR A 186 -9.24 5.73 -7.84
CA THR A 186 -8.04 5.21 -8.48
C THR A 186 -6.86 6.11 -8.16
N GLU A 187 -5.68 5.53 -7.97
CA GLU A 187 -4.48 6.22 -7.57
C GLU A 187 -3.23 5.50 -8.06
N GLN A 188 -2.05 6.07 -7.80
CA GLN A 188 -0.77 5.42 -8.14
C GLN A 188 0.14 5.37 -6.91
N TYR A 189 0.98 4.33 -6.85
CA TYR A 189 2.04 4.21 -5.87
C TYR A 189 3.38 4.69 -6.43
N ALA A 190 4.13 5.37 -5.59
CA ALA A 190 5.52 5.71 -5.84
C ALA A 190 6.33 5.60 -4.55
N ILE A 191 7.65 5.62 -4.67
CA ILE A 191 8.54 5.63 -3.52
C ILE A 191 8.62 7.08 -3.02
N GLY A 192 8.35 7.29 -1.73
CA GLY A 192 8.37 8.61 -1.11
C GLY A 192 9.69 8.88 -0.37
N PHE A 193 10.22 10.08 -0.56
CA PHE A 193 11.42 10.60 0.11
C PHE A 193 11.07 11.91 0.80
N LEU A 194 11.90 12.30 1.78
CA LEU A 194 11.77 13.62 2.40
C LEU A 194 11.75 14.70 1.32
N LYS A 195 10.84 15.66 1.46
CA LYS A 195 10.71 16.79 0.51
C LYS A 195 12.06 17.47 0.31
N GLY A 196 12.50 17.52 -0.95
CA GLY A 196 13.78 18.12 -1.35
C GLY A 196 14.96 17.14 -1.43
N ASN A 197 14.82 15.89 -0.95
CA ASN A 197 15.88 14.88 -1.07
C ASN A 197 15.92 14.28 -2.48
N THR A 198 16.27 15.12 -3.45
CA THR A 198 16.30 14.74 -4.87
C THR A 198 17.48 13.83 -5.22
N GLU A 199 18.60 13.94 -4.51
CA GLU A 199 19.79 13.13 -4.79
C GLU A 199 19.52 11.64 -4.54
N LEU A 200 18.98 11.29 -3.37
CA LEU A 200 18.61 9.92 -3.05
C LEU A 200 17.49 9.41 -3.97
N ARG A 201 16.46 10.24 -4.19
CA ARG A 201 15.36 9.93 -5.11
C ARG A 201 15.86 9.61 -6.50
N ASP A 202 16.73 10.42 -7.07
CA ASP A 202 17.22 10.25 -8.44
C ASP A 202 18.01 8.95 -8.61
N ALA A 203 18.86 8.61 -7.63
CA ALA A 203 19.60 7.37 -7.63
C ALA A 203 18.70 6.14 -7.54
N VAL A 204 17.72 6.14 -6.63
CA VAL A 204 16.74 5.05 -6.47
C VAL A 204 15.85 4.95 -7.72
N ASN A 205 15.35 6.08 -8.21
CA ASN A 205 14.47 6.10 -9.37
C ASN A 205 15.14 5.58 -10.64
N ALA A 206 16.39 5.93 -10.87
CA ALA A 206 17.15 5.44 -12.03
C ALA A 206 17.26 3.91 -12.02
N GLU A 207 17.52 3.32 -10.85
CA GLU A 207 17.61 1.86 -10.72
C GLU A 207 16.24 1.17 -10.77
N LEU A 208 15.20 1.81 -10.21
CA LEU A 208 13.82 1.34 -10.35
C LEU A 208 13.41 1.20 -11.82
N LEU A 209 13.72 2.19 -12.65
CA LEU A 209 13.41 2.18 -14.08
C LEU A 209 14.17 1.07 -14.81
N LYS A 210 15.43 0.83 -14.47
CA LYS A 210 16.22 -0.28 -15.03
C LYS A 210 15.61 -1.63 -14.66
N MET A 211 15.19 -1.82 -13.42
CA MET A 211 14.56 -3.05 -12.95
C MET A 211 13.21 -3.31 -13.63
N ALA A 212 12.48 -2.25 -13.98
CA ALA A 212 11.27 -2.37 -14.80
C ALA A 212 11.59 -2.79 -16.24
N GLU A 213 12.63 -2.22 -16.82
CA GLU A 213 13.01 -2.44 -18.22
C GLU A 213 13.64 -3.82 -18.44
N ASP A 214 14.48 -4.29 -17.52
CA ASP A 214 15.24 -5.55 -17.69
C ASP A 214 14.49 -6.81 -17.25
N GLY A 215 13.23 -6.69 -16.84
CA GLY A 215 12.38 -7.81 -16.42
C GLY A 215 12.50 -8.20 -14.95
N THR A 216 13.37 -7.55 -14.17
CA THR A 216 13.56 -7.86 -12.75
C THR A 216 12.30 -7.54 -11.93
N MET A 217 11.68 -6.38 -12.18
CA MET A 217 10.44 -6.02 -11.50
C MET A 217 9.33 -7.05 -11.73
N LEU A 218 9.14 -7.48 -12.97
CA LEU A 218 8.16 -8.52 -13.30
C LEU A 218 8.50 -9.85 -12.61
N GLY A 219 9.76 -10.26 -12.64
CA GLY A 219 10.21 -11.50 -12.01
C GLY A 219 10.00 -11.50 -10.49
N ILE A 220 10.22 -10.38 -9.82
CA ILE A 220 9.93 -10.23 -8.39
C ILE A 220 8.42 -10.24 -8.16
N ALA A 221 7.65 -9.48 -8.94
CA ALA A 221 6.20 -9.39 -8.81
C ALA A 221 5.49 -10.74 -8.93
N GLN A 222 5.95 -11.61 -9.83
CA GLN A 222 5.39 -12.95 -10.03
C GLN A 222 5.42 -13.82 -8.78
N LYS A 223 6.34 -13.56 -7.85
CA LYS A 223 6.44 -14.28 -6.58
C LYS A 223 5.32 -13.91 -5.59
N TYR A 224 4.64 -12.81 -5.81
CA TYR A 224 3.62 -12.28 -4.90
C TYR A 224 2.20 -12.32 -5.48
N VAL A 225 2.01 -12.91 -6.65
CA VAL A 225 0.69 -13.06 -7.28
C VAL A 225 -0.26 -13.86 -6.39
N ASP A 226 0.20 -14.96 -5.81
CA ASP A 226 -0.61 -15.78 -4.89
C ASP A 226 -0.96 -15.05 -3.59
N GLN A 227 -0.30 -13.93 -3.32
CA GLN A 227 -0.53 -13.08 -2.16
C GLN A 227 -1.31 -11.79 -2.52
N GLY A 228 -1.91 -11.73 -3.70
CA GLY A 228 -2.81 -10.67 -4.10
C GLY A 228 -2.20 -9.59 -5.00
N LEU A 229 -0.92 -9.67 -5.38
CA LEU A 229 -0.35 -8.70 -6.30
C LEU A 229 -0.92 -8.89 -7.71
N VAL A 230 -1.45 -7.81 -8.27
CA VAL A 230 -2.03 -7.78 -9.61
C VAL A 230 -0.98 -7.34 -10.62
N LEU A 231 -0.52 -8.24 -11.50
CA LEU A 231 0.56 -7.93 -12.46
C LEU A 231 0.18 -6.81 -13.43
N ASP A 232 -1.08 -6.75 -13.85
CA ASP A 232 -1.57 -5.72 -14.76
C ASP A 232 -1.52 -4.31 -14.15
N SER A 233 -1.38 -4.21 -12.83
CA SER A 233 -1.24 -2.93 -12.11
C SER A 233 0.16 -2.31 -12.20
N LEU A 234 1.15 -3.03 -12.67
CA LEU A 234 2.54 -2.56 -12.78
C LEU A 234 2.70 -1.58 -13.95
N CYS A 235 2.49 -0.30 -13.69
CA CYS A 235 2.39 0.73 -14.73
C CYS A 235 3.72 1.11 -15.40
N LEU A 236 4.87 0.73 -14.83
CA LEU A 236 6.17 0.89 -15.48
C LEU A 236 6.47 -0.20 -16.53
N ILE A 237 5.79 -1.34 -16.42
CA ILE A 237 5.98 -2.49 -17.32
C ILE A 237 4.88 -2.49 -18.39
N ASN A 238 3.65 -2.25 -17.98
CA ASN A 238 2.47 -2.26 -18.85
C ASN A 238 2.19 -0.84 -19.39
N LYS A 239 2.97 -0.42 -20.39
CA LYS A 239 2.83 0.87 -21.09
C LYS A 239 2.10 0.70 -22.40
#